data_7f3bf7a0a42275c6379527aeaecdccd9
#
_entry.id   7f3bf7a0a42275c6379527aeaecdccd9
#
_cell.length_a   1.000
_cell.length_b   1.000
_cell.length_c   1.000
_cell.angle_alpha   90.00
_cell.angle_beta   90.00
_cell.angle_gamma   90.00
#
_symmetry.space_group_name_H-M   'P 1'
#
loop_
_entity.id
_entity.type
_entity.pdbx_description
1 polymer ?
#
loop_
_entity_poly.entity_id
_entity_poly.type
_entity_poly.pdbx_seq_one_letter_code
_entity_poly.pdbx_strand_id
1 'polypeptide(L)'
;MKTKLITSFIFIFLFANISNAEIKNIGNNEIKRLMSLGIPLIDVRRKDEWVSTGVIKNSYMHTFFDKDGKYDLKSFITKIKKISNSEKGIILFCRTGRRTTAIAKALEKINAFPKVYNTKGIKAWFLDDNELVKYQ
;
A
#
# COMPACT_ATOMS: atom_id res chain seq x y z
N MET A 1 -56.45 38.01 -1.96
CA MET A 1 -55.63 37.10 -1.12
C MET A 1 -54.41 36.72 -1.96
N LYS A 2 -53.25 37.23 -1.56
CA LYS A 2 -51.96 36.90 -2.26
C LYS A 2 -51.29 35.77 -1.50
N THR A 3 -51.34 34.56 -2.02
CA THR A 3 -50.59 33.40 -1.51
C THR A 3 -49.13 33.54 -1.86
N LYS A 4 -48.27 33.74 -0.85
CA LYS A 4 -46.82 33.72 -1.02
C LYS A 4 -46.37 32.27 -1.03
N LEU A 5 -45.92 31.78 -2.19
CA LEU A 5 -45.17 30.52 -2.31
C LEU A 5 -43.79 30.72 -1.68
N ILE A 6 -43.55 30.09 -0.54
CA ILE A 6 -42.22 30.01 0.07
C ILE A 6 -41.53 28.80 -0.57
N THR A 7 -40.67 29.07 -1.53
CA THR A 7 -39.78 28.05 -2.13
C THR A 7 -38.64 27.78 -1.15
N SER A 8 -38.79 26.71 -0.38
CA SER A 8 -37.74 26.24 0.53
C SER A 8 -36.62 25.60 -0.29
N PHE A 9 -35.52 26.31 -0.42
CA PHE A 9 -34.29 25.79 -1.08
C PHE A 9 -33.59 24.86 -0.11
N ILE A 10 -33.79 23.54 -0.25
CA ILE A 10 -33.06 22.53 0.52
C ILE A 10 -31.65 22.46 -0.06
N PHE A 11 -30.70 23.08 0.64
CA PHE A 11 -29.27 22.97 0.34
C PHE A 11 -28.79 21.60 0.84
N ILE A 12 -28.76 20.64 -0.06
CA ILE A 12 -28.16 19.32 0.23
C ILE A 12 -26.66 19.54 0.31
N PHE A 13 -26.11 19.62 1.53
CA PHE A 13 -24.68 19.54 1.78
C PHE A 13 -24.25 18.10 1.49
N LEU A 14 -23.70 17.85 0.30
CA LEU A 14 -22.90 16.65 0.03
C LEU A 14 -21.63 16.77 0.88
N PHE A 15 -21.62 16.13 2.05
CA PHE A 15 -20.40 15.85 2.77
C PHE A 15 -19.60 14.85 1.92
N ALA A 16 -18.69 15.34 1.10
CA ALA A 16 -17.65 14.52 0.53
C ALA A 16 -16.84 13.95 1.70
N ASN A 17 -16.99 12.67 2.00
CA ASN A 17 -16.10 11.96 2.89
C ASN A 17 -14.72 11.96 2.23
N ILE A 18 -13.89 12.92 2.59
CA ILE A 18 -12.47 12.93 2.23
C ILE A 18 -11.86 11.80 3.08
N SER A 19 -11.84 10.60 2.54
CA SER A 19 -11.11 9.49 3.14
C SER A 19 -9.61 9.81 3.00
N ASN A 20 -8.99 10.23 4.09
CA ASN A 20 -7.54 10.37 4.13
C ASN A 20 -6.92 8.97 4.03
N ALA A 21 -5.80 8.87 3.32
CA ALA A 21 -5.00 7.65 3.29
C ALA A 21 -4.60 7.27 4.72
N GLU A 22 -4.75 5.99 5.07
CA GLU A 22 -4.43 5.47 6.40
C GLU A 22 -3.20 4.57 6.32
N ILE A 23 -2.18 4.83 7.16
CA ILE A 23 -1.06 3.91 7.35
C ILE A 23 -1.37 2.98 8.52
N LYS A 24 -1.29 1.67 8.29
CA LYS A 24 -1.49 0.66 9.31
C LYS A 24 -0.26 -0.26 9.40
N ASN A 25 0.39 -0.29 10.56
CA ASN A 25 1.47 -1.23 10.81
C ASN A 25 0.91 -2.62 11.12
N ILE A 26 1.39 -3.65 10.43
CA ILE A 26 0.88 -5.01 10.53
C ILE A 26 1.99 -6.04 10.73
N GLY A 27 1.63 -7.15 11.38
CA GLY A 27 2.49 -8.32 11.56
C GLY A 27 2.27 -9.40 10.50
N ASN A 28 3.05 -10.50 10.57
CA ASN A 28 3.08 -11.54 9.55
C ASN A 28 1.74 -12.27 9.38
N ASN A 29 1.00 -12.54 10.46
CA ASN A 29 -0.31 -13.17 10.35
C ASN A 29 -1.32 -12.29 9.59
N GLU A 30 -1.27 -10.98 9.83
CA GLU A 30 -2.13 -10.04 9.14
C GLU A 30 -1.73 -9.90 7.66
N ILE A 31 -0.44 -9.97 7.33
CA ILE A 31 0.03 -10.04 5.92
C ILE A 31 -0.65 -11.21 5.21
N LYS A 32 -0.58 -12.41 5.79
CA LYS A 32 -1.18 -13.62 5.22
C LYS A 32 -2.69 -13.47 5.02
N ARG A 33 -3.37 -12.94 6.04
CA ARG A 33 -4.82 -12.71 5.99
C ARG A 33 -5.21 -11.71 4.89
N LEU A 34 -4.52 -10.59 4.80
CA LEU A 34 -4.82 -9.57 3.81
C LEU A 34 -4.53 -10.03 2.38
N MET A 35 -3.45 -10.78 2.18
CA MET A 35 -3.15 -11.40 0.88
C MET A 35 -4.23 -12.40 0.47
N SER A 36 -4.76 -13.19 1.41
CA SER A 36 -5.88 -14.13 1.12
C SER A 36 -7.17 -13.40 0.74
N LEU A 37 -7.34 -12.16 1.12
CA LEU A 37 -8.45 -11.27 0.72
C LEU A 37 -8.18 -10.52 -0.59
N GLY A 38 -7.06 -10.80 -1.26
CA GLY A 38 -6.69 -10.21 -2.55
C GLY A 38 -6.04 -8.84 -2.45
N ILE A 39 -5.57 -8.42 -1.26
CA ILE A 39 -4.78 -7.20 -1.13
C ILE A 39 -3.35 -7.50 -1.58
N PRO A 40 -2.81 -6.77 -2.58
CA PRO A 40 -1.51 -7.08 -3.13
C PRO A 40 -0.39 -6.71 -2.15
N LEU A 41 0.58 -7.63 -2.00
CA LEU A 41 1.84 -7.36 -1.34
C LEU A 41 2.86 -6.92 -2.38
N ILE A 42 3.43 -5.75 -2.18
CA ILE A 42 4.45 -5.15 -3.03
C ILE A 42 5.80 -5.26 -2.33
N ASP A 43 6.67 -6.11 -2.85
CA ASP A 43 8.06 -6.20 -2.40
C ASP A 43 8.89 -5.10 -3.06
N VAL A 44 9.21 -4.07 -2.29
CA VAL A 44 9.89 -2.86 -2.78
C VAL A 44 11.41 -2.97 -2.73
N ARG A 45 11.96 -4.14 -2.41
CA ARG A 45 13.39 -4.40 -2.39
C ARG A 45 13.97 -4.36 -3.81
N ARG A 46 15.29 -4.48 -3.94
CA ARG A 46 15.96 -4.58 -5.23
C ARG A 46 16.02 -6.02 -5.71
N LYS A 47 16.25 -6.20 -7.00
CA LYS A 47 16.37 -7.51 -7.66
C LYS A 47 17.45 -8.38 -7.03
N ASP A 48 18.61 -7.80 -6.70
CA ASP A 48 19.70 -8.51 -6.04
C ASP A 48 19.27 -9.12 -4.69
N GLU A 49 18.42 -8.43 -3.94
CA GLU A 49 17.85 -8.94 -2.68
C GLU A 49 16.83 -10.07 -2.93
N TRP A 50 15.99 -9.98 -3.96
CA TRP A 50 15.05 -11.06 -4.32
C TRP A 50 15.78 -12.34 -4.73
N VAL A 51 16.83 -12.18 -5.53
CA VAL A 51 17.66 -13.33 -5.97
C VAL A 51 18.37 -14.00 -4.81
N SER A 52 18.91 -13.22 -3.87
CA SER A 52 19.71 -13.77 -2.76
C SER A 52 18.87 -14.43 -1.67
N THR A 53 17.67 -13.92 -1.40
CA THR A 53 16.88 -14.40 -0.25
C THR A 53 15.57 -15.08 -0.65
N GLY A 54 15.09 -14.89 -1.88
CA GLY A 54 13.75 -15.28 -2.30
C GLY A 54 12.70 -14.20 -2.01
N VAL A 55 11.45 -14.53 -2.30
CA VAL A 55 10.28 -13.63 -2.23
C VAL A 55 9.09 -14.35 -1.59
N ILE A 56 8.14 -13.59 -1.07
CA ILE A 56 6.86 -14.16 -0.61
C ILE A 56 6.08 -14.63 -1.84
N LYS A 57 5.57 -15.86 -1.78
CA LYS A 57 4.74 -16.42 -2.86
C LYS A 57 3.55 -15.50 -3.16
N ASN A 58 3.29 -15.27 -4.45
CA ASN A 58 2.23 -14.37 -4.94
C ASN A 58 2.40 -12.89 -4.60
N SER A 59 3.60 -12.46 -4.20
CA SER A 59 3.92 -11.04 -4.09
C SER A 59 4.29 -10.43 -5.44
N TYR A 60 4.16 -9.11 -5.53
CA TYR A 60 4.57 -8.32 -6.69
C TYR A 60 5.90 -7.64 -6.41
N MET A 61 6.92 -7.93 -7.23
CA MET A 61 8.25 -7.34 -7.13
C MET A 61 8.28 -6.00 -7.84
N HIS A 62 8.48 -4.93 -7.08
CA HIS A 62 8.54 -3.58 -7.63
C HIS A 62 9.47 -2.69 -6.83
N THR A 63 10.74 -2.65 -7.22
CA THR A 63 11.75 -1.81 -6.58
C THR A 63 11.30 -0.37 -6.49
N PHE A 64 11.40 0.24 -5.31
CA PHE A 64 11.14 1.65 -5.12
C PHE A 64 12.44 2.47 -5.14
N PHE A 65 13.40 2.18 -4.27
CA PHE A 65 14.70 2.83 -4.25
C PHE A 65 15.71 2.02 -5.06
N ASP A 66 16.42 2.67 -5.98
CA ASP A 66 17.56 2.07 -6.65
C ASP A 66 18.78 1.94 -5.71
N LYS A 67 19.90 1.46 -6.23
CA LYS A 67 21.15 1.30 -5.45
C LYS A 67 21.72 2.63 -4.93
N ASP A 68 21.42 3.73 -5.57
CA ASP A 68 21.86 5.08 -5.23
C ASP A 68 20.83 5.84 -4.37
N GLY A 69 19.74 5.16 -3.98
CA GLY A 69 18.65 5.72 -3.18
C GLY A 69 17.69 6.62 -3.95
N LYS A 70 17.77 6.64 -5.28
CA LYS A 70 16.86 7.40 -6.13
C LYS A 70 15.53 6.67 -6.33
N TYR A 71 14.46 7.41 -6.54
CA TYR A 71 13.13 6.85 -6.78
C TYR A 71 12.29 7.75 -7.68
N ASP A 72 11.30 7.17 -8.33
CA ASP A 72 10.26 7.86 -9.09
C ASP A 72 8.89 7.51 -8.52
N LEU A 73 8.39 8.38 -7.65
CA LEU A 73 7.11 8.17 -6.95
C LEU A 73 5.94 8.09 -7.93
N LYS A 74 5.91 8.93 -8.96
CA LYS A 74 4.83 8.96 -9.95
C LYS A 74 4.78 7.65 -10.75
N SER A 75 5.93 7.19 -11.24
CA SER A 75 6.04 5.93 -11.96
C SER A 75 5.64 4.74 -11.07
N PHE A 76 6.09 4.72 -9.83
CA PHE A 76 5.72 3.70 -8.85
C PHE A 76 4.20 3.63 -8.67
N ILE A 77 3.54 4.75 -8.35
CA ILE A 77 2.09 4.80 -8.15
C ILE A 77 1.35 4.32 -9.39
N THR A 78 1.74 4.78 -10.58
CA THR A 78 1.12 4.40 -11.84
C THR A 78 1.17 2.88 -12.06
N LYS A 79 2.29 2.25 -11.78
CA LYS A 79 2.46 0.81 -11.91
C LYS A 79 1.68 0.03 -10.86
N ILE A 80 1.71 0.48 -9.61
CA ILE A 80 0.99 -0.21 -8.53
C ILE A 80 -0.52 -0.10 -8.70
N LYS A 81 -1.04 1.01 -9.20
CA LYS A 81 -2.48 1.15 -9.51
C LYS A 81 -2.99 0.19 -10.58
N LYS A 82 -2.12 -0.33 -11.43
CA LYS A 82 -2.48 -1.38 -12.40
C LYS A 82 -2.61 -2.77 -11.74
N ILE A 83 -1.92 -2.99 -10.63
CA ILE A 83 -1.93 -4.24 -9.85
C ILE A 83 -3.05 -4.22 -8.80
N SER A 84 -3.18 -3.10 -8.12
CA SER A 84 -4.15 -2.91 -7.04
C SER A 84 -5.48 -2.43 -7.57
N ASN A 85 -6.55 -3.15 -7.23
CA ASN A 85 -7.86 -2.51 -7.19
C ASN A 85 -7.79 -1.43 -6.08
N SER A 86 -7.78 -0.17 -6.48
CA SER A 86 -7.41 0.99 -5.67
C SER A 86 -8.21 1.18 -4.37
N GLU A 87 -9.32 0.46 -4.19
CA GLU A 87 -10.21 0.60 -3.02
C GLU A 87 -9.75 -0.18 -1.79
N LYS A 88 -8.96 -1.25 -1.97
CA LYS A 88 -8.56 -2.15 -0.87
C LYS A 88 -7.22 -1.80 -0.22
N GLY A 89 -6.43 -0.93 -0.83
CA GLY A 89 -5.09 -0.60 -0.36
C GLY A 89 -3.99 -1.55 -0.84
N ILE A 90 -2.81 -1.41 -0.28
CA ILE A 90 -1.61 -2.18 -0.63
C ILE A 90 -0.82 -2.57 0.61
N ILE A 91 -0.11 -3.69 0.56
CA ILE A 91 0.85 -4.10 1.58
C ILE A 91 2.25 -3.79 1.06
N LEU A 92 3.06 -3.06 1.81
CA LEU A 92 4.44 -2.76 1.49
C LEU A 92 5.38 -3.68 2.27
N PHE A 93 6.34 -4.28 1.59
CA PHE A 93 7.30 -5.21 2.15
C PHE A 93 8.73 -4.87 1.73
N CYS A 94 9.65 -4.83 2.69
CA CYS A 94 11.06 -4.61 2.44
C CYS A 94 11.94 -5.51 3.33
N ARG A 95 13.16 -5.10 3.67
CA ARG A 95 14.05 -5.90 4.50
C ARG A 95 13.73 -5.77 6.00
N THR A 96 13.52 -4.55 6.50
CA THR A 96 13.39 -4.25 7.94
C THR A 96 12.23 -3.32 8.29
N GLY A 97 11.42 -2.91 7.31
CA GLY A 97 10.37 -1.91 7.50
C GLY A 97 10.83 -0.45 7.35
N ARG A 98 12.14 -0.18 7.25
CA ARG A 98 12.65 1.19 7.12
C ARG A 98 12.23 1.85 5.80
N ARG A 99 12.45 1.15 4.67
CA ARG A 99 12.07 1.65 3.34
C ARG A 99 10.56 1.81 3.22
N THR A 100 9.82 0.80 3.65
CA THR A 100 8.34 0.81 3.58
C THR A 100 7.71 1.90 4.43
N THR A 101 8.28 2.23 5.58
CA THR A 101 7.84 3.38 6.40
C THR A 101 7.99 4.70 5.65
N ALA A 102 9.12 4.92 4.98
CA ALA A 102 9.33 6.13 4.19
C ALA A 102 8.37 6.21 2.99
N ILE A 103 8.17 5.09 2.28
CA ILE A 103 7.24 5.01 1.15
C ILE A 103 5.80 5.25 1.61
N ALA A 104 5.37 4.60 2.70
CA ALA A 104 4.03 4.76 3.24
C ALA A 104 3.70 6.22 3.56
N LYS A 105 4.62 6.93 4.19
CA LYS A 105 4.47 8.38 4.48
C LYS A 105 4.36 9.23 3.20
N ALA A 106 5.15 8.91 2.18
CA ALA A 106 5.07 9.61 0.90
C ALA A 106 3.73 9.38 0.20
N LEU A 107 3.21 8.16 0.22
CA LEU A 107 1.92 7.79 -0.35
C LEU A 107 0.74 8.39 0.42
N GLU A 108 0.81 8.42 1.75
CA GLU A 108 -0.19 9.05 2.62
C GLU A 108 -0.32 10.53 2.33
N LYS A 109 0.82 11.24 2.25
CA LYS A 109 0.87 12.69 2.03
C LYS A 109 0.12 13.15 0.77
N ILE A 110 0.05 12.29 -0.25
CA ILE A 110 -0.63 12.58 -1.53
C ILE A 110 -1.92 11.77 -1.72
N ASN A 111 -2.41 11.09 -0.69
CA ASN A 111 -3.61 10.24 -0.75
C ASN A 111 -3.61 9.24 -1.92
N ALA A 112 -2.45 8.63 -2.20
CA ALA A 112 -2.27 7.76 -3.37
C ALA A 112 -3.11 6.48 -3.30
N PHE A 113 -3.29 5.94 -2.08
CA PHE A 113 -4.08 4.73 -1.78
C PHE A 113 -4.87 4.94 -0.49
N PRO A 114 -6.08 4.39 -0.36
CA PRO A 114 -6.91 4.59 0.83
C PRO A 114 -6.31 3.95 2.08
N LYS A 115 -5.57 2.84 1.92
CA LYS A 115 -4.86 2.15 3.00
C LYS A 115 -3.50 1.69 2.53
N VAL A 116 -2.49 1.94 3.36
CA VAL A 116 -1.13 1.46 3.16
C VAL A 116 -0.74 0.62 4.37
N TYR A 117 -0.63 -0.68 4.17
CA TYR A 117 -0.20 -1.60 5.22
C TYR A 117 1.32 -1.68 5.24
N ASN A 118 1.92 -1.17 6.30
CA ASN A 118 3.36 -1.17 6.51
C ASN A 118 3.79 -2.40 7.31
N THR A 119 4.88 -3.06 6.90
CA THR A 119 5.35 -4.29 7.51
C THR A 119 6.76 -4.14 8.09
N LYS A 120 7.14 -5.07 8.97
CA LYS A 120 8.50 -5.16 9.51
C LYS A 120 9.49 -5.86 8.57
N GLY A 121 9.03 -6.33 7.42
CA GLY A 121 9.84 -6.88 6.34
C GLY A 121 10.36 -8.30 6.56
N ILE A 122 11.33 -8.68 5.72
CA ILE A 122 11.80 -10.06 5.61
C ILE A 122 12.48 -10.58 6.90
N LYS A 123 13.14 -9.71 7.65
CA LYS A 123 13.76 -10.12 8.92
C LYS A 123 12.71 -10.61 9.92
N ALA A 124 11.60 -9.90 10.05
CA ALA A 124 10.48 -10.32 10.89
C ALA A 124 9.77 -11.55 10.31
N TRP A 125 9.70 -11.67 8.98
CA TRP A 125 9.12 -12.81 8.30
C TRP A 125 9.82 -14.12 8.67
N PHE A 126 11.14 -14.12 8.69
CA PHE A 126 11.94 -15.28 9.08
C PHE A 126 11.84 -15.62 10.57
N LEU A 127 11.65 -14.63 11.45
CA LEU A 127 11.52 -14.89 12.89
C LEU A 127 10.28 -15.74 13.24
N ASP A 128 9.28 -15.73 12.39
CA ASP A 128 8.06 -16.53 12.56
C ASP A 128 8.10 -17.82 11.69
N ASP A 129 9.28 -18.28 11.30
CA ASP A 129 9.52 -19.50 10.48
C ASP A 129 8.73 -19.52 9.16
N ASN A 130 8.44 -18.36 8.59
CA ASN A 130 7.74 -18.27 7.32
C ASN A 130 8.67 -18.52 6.15
N GLU A 131 8.17 -19.24 5.15
CA GLU A 131 8.92 -19.60 3.96
C GLU A 131 8.92 -18.49 2.91
N LEU A 132 9.97 -18.49 2.10
CA LEU A 132 10.08 -17.74 0.85
C LEU A 132 10.24 -18.72 -0.31
N VAL A 133 9.76 -18.31 -1.49
CA VAL A 133 10.01 -19.03 -2.73
C VAL A 133 11.16 -18.40 -3.50
N LYS A 134 11.84 -19.20 -4.31
CA LYS A 134 12.93 -18.72 -5.17
C LYS A 134 12.36 -17.68 -6.14
N TYR A 135 13.06 -16.57 -6.28
CA TYR A 135 12.78 -15.61 -7.34
C TYR A 135 13.24 -16.17 -8.69
N GLN A 136 12.35 -16.23 -9.68
CA GLN A 136 12.59 -16.72 -11.02
C GLN A 136 12.64 -15.57 -12.04
#